data_ecb0faf56cf49756833e20b7066b7e82
#
_entry.id   ecb0faf56cf49756833e20b7066b7e82
#
_cell.length_a   1.000
_cell.length_b   1.000
_cell.length_c   1.000
_cell.angle_alpha   90.00
_cell.angle_beta   90.00
_cell.angle_gamma   90.00
#
_symmetry.space_group_name_H-M   'P 1'
#
loop_
_entity.id
_entity.type
_entity.pdbx_description
1 polymer ?
#
loop_
_entity_poly.entity_id
_entity_poly.type
_entity_poly.pdbx_seq_one_letter_code
_entity_poly.pdbx_strand_id
1 'polypeptide(L)'
;MMLRSAGLVTLLLASLSRAATPGVDVPPVETGRNREANLVELVTLDPTIKLDVRYATTNNFLGKPVYTEARAFLQKDAAEALVRAGRVLKDKGYGLLVYDGYRPWRVTKAFWDATPEDKKEFVANPKNGSRHNRGCAVDVSLYDLATGKEADMGGAYDEMSEKSYVTWKGGTKEQLARRDL
;
A
#
# COMPACT_ATOMS: atom_id res chain seq x y z
N MET A 1 -58.37 31.05 -41.95
CA MET A 1 -57.46 31.44 -40.84
C MET A 1 -57.28 30.22 -39.96
N MET A 2 -56.23 29.42 -40.26
CA MET A 2 -55.95 28.14 -39.57
C MET A 2 -54.80 28.35 -38.65
N LEU A 3 -55.02 28.23 -37.34
CA LEU A 3 -53.96 28.17 -36.31
C LEU A 3 -53.33 26.79 -36.31
N ARG A 4 -52.03 26.69 -36.51
CA ARG A 4 -51.26 25.51 -36.32
C ARG A 4 -50.72 25.52 -34.86
N SER A 5 -51.15 24.51 -34.09
CA SER A 5 -50.64 24.23 -32.75
C SER A 5 -49.27 23.54 -32.86
N ALA A 6 -48.24 24.18 -32.32
CA ALA A 6 -46.92 23.58 -32.21
C ALA A 6 -46.85 22.79 -30.89
N GLY A 7 -46.79 21.47 -30.99
CA GLY A 7 -46.59 20.60 -29.84
C GLY A 7 -45.12 20.62 -29.37
N LEU A 8 -44.91 21.01 -28.14
CA LEU A 8 -43.60 20.99 -27.44
C LEU A 8 -43.31 19.56 -26.97
N VAL A 9 -42.38 18.90 -27.63
CA VAL A 9 -41.89 17.58 -27.20
C VAL A 9 -40.80 17.81 -26.14
N THR A 10 -41.18 17.60 -24.89
CA THR A 10 -40.21 17.65 -23.78
C THR A 10 -39.47 16.31 -23.71
N LEU A 11 -38.20 16.30 -24.12
CA LEU A 11 -37.32 15.13 -23.97
C LEU A 11 -36.88 15.04 -22.48
N LEU A 12 -37.44 14.07 -21.74
CA LEU A 12 -36.94 13.70 -20.42
C LEU A 12 -35.62 12.90 -20.60
N LEU A 13 -34.49 13.55 -20.37
CA LEU A 13 -33.21 12.87 -20.18
C LEU A 13 -33.23 12.18 -18.81
N ALA A 14 -33.56 10.89 -18.79
CA ALA A 14 -33.33 10.07 -17.62
C ALA A 14 -31.84 9.88 -17.42
N SER A 15 -31.26 10.61 -16.46
CA SER A 15 -29.91 10.33 -15.96
C SER A 15 -29.93 8.97 -15.27
N LEU A 16 -29.36 7.97 -15.93
CA LEU A 16 -29.04 6.69 -15.30
C LEU A 16 -27.96 6.95 -14.24
N SER A 17 -28.39 7.23 -13.01
CA SER A 17 -27.54 7.15 -11.85
C SER A 17 -27.05 5.73 -11.74
N ARG A 18 -25.77 5.49 -12.10
CA ARG A 18 -25.10 4.21 -11.90
C ARG A 18 -25.03 4.00 -10.38
N ALA A 19 -25.91 3.16 -9.86
CA ALA A 19 -25.88 2.77 -8.45
C ALA A 19 -24.49 2.21 -8.17
N ALA A 20 -23.75 2.90 -7.29
CA ALA A 20 -22.48 2.38 -6.79
C ALA A 20 -22.76 1.02 -6.15
N THR A 21 -22.04 -0.01 -6.56
CA THR A 21 -22.06 -1.32 -5.91
C THR A 21 -21.86 -1.09 -4.41
N PRO A 22 -22.71 -1.64 -3.50
CA PRO A 22 -22.51 -1.45 -2.08
C PRO A 22 -21.09 -1.89 -1.72
N GLY A 23 -20.23 -0.95 -1.37
CA GLY A 23 -18.86 -1.22 -0.94
C GLY A 23 -18.90 -2.02 0.36
N VAL A 24 -17.86 -2.82 0.60
CA VAL A 24 -17.65 -3.46 1.90
C VAL A 24 -17.35 -2.35 2.91
N ASP A 25 -18.33 -2.05 3.77
CA ASP A 25 -18.24 -0.93 4.72
C ASP A 25 -17.73 -1.34 6.10
N VAL A 26 -17.52 -2.66 6.31
CA VAL A 26 -17.05 -3.24 7.56
C VAL A 26 -15.87 -4.19 7.31
N PRO A 27 -14.91 -4.27 8.27
CA PRO A 27 -13.86 -5.26 8.20
C PRO A 27 -14.41 -6.70 8.14
N PRO A 28 -13.68 -7.64 7.51
CA PRO A 28 -14.05 -9.05 7.58
C PRO A 28 -14.04 -9.55 9.03
N VAL A 29 -14.94 -10.45 9.35
CA VAL A 29 -14.95 -11.12 10.66
C VAL A 29 -13.82 -12.13 10.67
N GLU A 30 -12.87 -11.95 11.59
CA GLU A 30 -11.79 -12.92 11.81
C GLU A 30 -12.33 -14.16 12.51
N THR A 31 -12.13 -15.33 11.91
CA THR A 31 -12.52 -16.63 12.48
C THR A 31 -11.27 -17.39 12.90
N GLY A 32 -11.24 -17.93 14.10
CA GLY A 32 -10.12 -18.74 14.60
C GLY A 32 -9.49 -18.21 15.89
N ARG A 33 -8.31 -18.76 16.25
CA ARG A 33 -7.55 -18.28 17.41
C ARG A 33 -6.78 -17.04 17.04
N ASN A 34 -7.24 -15.90 17.52
CA ASN A 34 -6.54 -14.63 17.40
C ASN A 34 -5.56 -14.49 18.58
N ARG A 35 -4.36 -13.98 18.29
CA ARG A 35 -3.44 -13.51 19.34
C ARG A 35 -3.81 -12.08 19.71
N GLU A 36 -3.55 -11.69 20.94
CA GLU A 36 -3.61 -10.28 21.34
C GLU A 36 -2.68 -9.44 20.48
N ALA A 37 -3.14 -8.24 20.12
CA ALA A 37 -2.34 -7.30 19.37
C ALA A 37 -1.19 -6.78 20.26
N ASN A 38 0.03 -6.89 19.75
CA ASN A 38 1.23 -6.36 20.39
C ASN A 38 2.04 -5.60 19.33
N LEU A 39 1.49 -4.45 18.92
CA LEU A 39 2.14 -3.59 17.93
C LEU A 39 3.27 -2.80 18.59
N VAL A 40 4.43 -2.86 17.99
CA VAL A 40 5.62 -2.11 18.41
C VAL A 40 6.09 -1.20 17.29
N GLU A 41 6.56 -0.02 17.63
CA GLU A 41 7.11 0.93 16.66
C GLU A 41 8.50 0.50 16.23
N LEU A 42 8.77 0.45 14.93
CA LEU A 42 9.99 -0.11 14.38
C LEU A 42 11.25 0.65 14.81
N VAL A 43 11.20 1.98 14.79
CA VAL A 43 12.35 2.83 15.13
C VAL A 43 12.72 2.77 16.62
N THR A 44 11.82 2.30 17.50
CA THR A 44 12.13 2.07 18.91
C THR A 44 12.92 0.79 19.13
N LEU A 45 12.78 -0.20 18.22
CA LEU A 45 13.53 -1.46 18.25
C LEU A 45 14.89 -1.35 17.56
N ASP A 46 14.94 -0.65 16.44
CA ASP A 46 16.18 -0.37 15.71
C ASP A 46 16.12 1.05 15.13
N PRO A 47 16.79 2.03 15.76
CA PRO A 47 16.79 3.42 15.31
C PRO A 47 17.54 3.63 13.97
N THR A 48 18.20 2.60 13.42
CA THR A 48 18.82 2.66 12.10
C THR A 48 17.85 2.39 10.97
N ILE A 49 16.63 1.92 11.27
CA ILE A 49 15.56 1.81 10.28
C ILE A 49 15.15 3.21 9.86
N LYS A 50 15.22 3.50 8.57
CA LYS A 50 14.69 4.74 7.99
C LYS A 50 13.22 4.58 7.64
N LEU A 51 12.43 5.64 7.84
CA LEU A 51 11.03 5.69 7.46
C LEU A 51 10.84 6.67 6.31
N ASP A 52 10.16 6.24 5.23
CA ASP A 52 9.61 7.08 4.17
C ASP A 52 8.11 6.77 4.03
N VAL A 53 7.34 7.04 5.09
CA VAL A 53 5.90 6.73 5.17
C VAL A 53 5.13 7.72 4.30
N ARG A 54 5.14 7.49 2.97
CA ARG A 54 4.54 8.38 1.97
C ARG A 54 3.04 8.54 2.15
N TYR A 55 2.37 7.57 2.75
CA TYR A 55 0.93 7.64 3.07
C TYR A 55 0.58 8.68 4.15
N ALA A 56 1.58 9.21 4.87
CA ALA A 56 1.41 10.40 5.72
C ALA A 56 1.56 11.73 4.96
N THR A 57 1.81 11.70 3.66
CA THR A 57 2.02 12.85 2.78
C THR A 57 1.12 12.78 1.55
N THR A 58 1.23 13.74 0.64
CA THR A 58 0.58 13.70 -0.69
C THR A 58 1.38 12.90 -1.73
N ASN A 59 2.62 12.47 -1.43
CA ASN A 59 3.50 11.74 -2.33
C ASN A 59 3.19 10.24 -2.32
N ASN A 60 1.98 9.86 -2.74
CA ASN A 60 1.50 8.49 -2.88
C ASN A 60 0.46 8.43 -4.00
N PHE A 61 0.06 7.23 -4.43
CA PHE A 61 -0.85 7.05 -5.56
C PHE A 61 -2.26 7.64 -5.34
N LEU A 62 -2.68 7.92 -4.09
CA LEU A 62 -3.95 8.60 -3.78
C LEU A 62 -3.87 10.12 -3.95
N GLY A 63 -2.67 10.71 -4.02
CA GLY A 63 -2.45 12.16 -4.03
C GLY A 63 -2.87 12.88 -2.75
N LYS A 64 -3.12 12.15 -1.66
CA LYS A 64 -3.54 12.71 -0.35
C LYS A 64 -3.05 11.84 0.80
N PRO A 65 -2.81 12.42 2.00
CA PRO A 65 -2.45 11.65 3.16
C PRO A 65 -3.65 10.81 3.66
N VAL A 66 -3.36 9.60 4.12
CA VAL A 66 -4.31 8.70 4.80
C VAL A 66 -3.85 8.31 6.20
N TYR A 67 -2.62 8.66 6.56
CA TYR A 67 -2.08 8.63 7.92
C TYR A 67 -1.90 10.04 8.45
N THR A 68 -2.03 10.20 9.76
CA THR A 68 -1.81 11.47 10.47
C THR A 68 -0.34 11.67 10.85
N GLU A 69 0.43 10.57 10.94
CA GLU A 69 1.81 10.57 11.36
C GLU A 69 2.65 9.60 10.51
N ALA A 70 3.91 9.95 10.27
CA ALA A 70 4.87 9.12 9.53
C ALA A 70 5.54 8.11 10.48
N ARG A 71 4.76 7.15 11.01
CA ARG A 71 5.20 6.10 11.94
C ARG A 71 4.89 4.73 11.39
N ALA A 72 5.73 3.74 11.67
CA ALA A 72 5.55 2.36 11.23
C ALA A 72 5.56 1.39 12.40
N PHE A 73 4.55 0.53 12.45
CA PHE A 73 4.34 -0.46 13.51
C PHE A 73 4.21 -1.86 12.90
N LEU A 74 4.67 -2.88 13.62
CA LEU A 74 4.41 -4.29 13.34
C LEU A 74 4.07 -5.02 14.62
N GLN A 75 3.45 -6.21 14.51
CA GLN A 75 3.41 -7.15 15.63
C GLN A 75 4.84 -7.44 16.08
N LYS A 76 5.05 -7.56 17.39
CA LYS A 76 6.38 -7.70 17.99
C LYS A 76 7.23 -8.77 17.30
N ASP A 77 6.69 -9.98 17.11
CA ASP A 77 7.42 -11.09 16.48
C ASP A 77 7.86 -10.75 15.03
N ALA A 78 7.01 -10.06 14.27
CA ALA A 78 7.30 -9.62 12.91
C ALA A 78 8.35 -8.49 12.90
N ALA A 79 8.23 -7.53 13.83
CA ALA A 79 9.20 -6.45 13.99
C ALA A 79 10.60 -6.97 14.35
N GLU A 80 10.68 -7.93 15.29
CA GLU A 80 11.95 -8.57 15.65
C GLU A 80 12.56 -9.36 14.48
N ALA A 81 11.72 -10.00 13.65
CA ALA A 81 12.17 -10.67 12.43
C ALA A 81 12.75 -9.68 11.41
N LEU A 82 12.08 -8.52 11.23
CA LEU A 82 12.57 -7.44 10.36
C LEU A 82 13.91 -6.89 10.86
N VAL A 83 14.08 -6.67 12.17
CA VAL A 83 15.36 -6.24 12.76
C VAL A 83 16.47 -7.25 12.51
N ARG A 84 16.17 -8.56 12.63
CA ARG A 84 17.16 -9.61 12.29
C ARG A 84 17.57 -9.54 10.81
N ALA A 85 16.61 -9.37 9.89
CA ALA A 85 16.90 -9.20 8.46
C ALA A 85 17.76 -7.94 8.23
N GLY A 86 17.44 -6.82 8.90
CA GLY A 86 18.27 -5.61 8.84
C GLY A 86 19.71 -5.80 9.25
N ARG A 87 19.98 -6.64 10.25
CA ARG A 87 21.36 -6.98 10.66
C ARG A 87 22.14 -7.69 9.55
N VAL A 88 21.51 -8.66 8.87
CA VAL A 88 22.12 -9.37 7.73
C VAL A 88 22.40 -8.41 6.56
N LEU A 89 21.50 -7.47 6.32
CA LEU A 89 21.65 -6.46 5.26
C LEU A 89 22.81 -5.48 5.55
N LYS A 90 23.07 -5.15 6.83
CA LYS A 90 24.20 -4.28 7.21
C LYS A 90 25.55 -4.87 6.79
N ASP A 91 25.73 -6.17 6.90
CA ASP A 91 26.95 -6.87 6.45
C ASP A 91 27.13 -6.80 4.93
N LYS A 92 26.07 -6.50 4.21
CA LYS A 92 26.06 -6.31 2.74
C LYS A 92 26.09 -4.83 2.32
N GLY A 93 26.22 -3.90 3.27
CA GLY A 93 26.29 -2.46 3.03
C GLY A 93 24.93 -1.76 2.91
N TYR A 94 23.83 -2.41 3.32
CA TYR A 94 22.49 -1.85 3.22
C TYR A 94 21.79 -1.71 4.57
N GLY A 95 20.90 -0.73 4.67
CA GLY A 95 19.95 -0.57 5.76
C GLY A 95 18.50 -0.67 5.27
N LEU A 96 17.56 -0.83 6.18
CA LEU A 96 16.14 -0.92 5.88
C LEU A 96 15.52 0.48 5.70
N LEU A 97 14.77 0.67 4.62
CA LEU A 97 13.91 1.83 4.37
C LEU A 97 12.46 1.34 4.35
N VAL A 98 11.65 1.73 5.35
CA VAL A 98 10.27 1.26 5.51
C VAL A 98 9.30 2.31 4.99
N TYR A 99 8.38 1.89 4.12
CA TYR A 99 7.31 2.70 3.56
C TYR A 99 5.99 2.52 4.30
N ASP A 100 5.65 1.29 4.72
CA ASP A 100 4.42 0.99 5.45
C ASP A 100 4.58 -0.26 6.32
N GLY A 101 3.81 -0.32 7.41
CA GLY A 101 3.74 -1.45 8.32
C GLY A 101 2.29 -1.83 8.62
N TYR A 102 1.87 -1.74 9.89
CA TYR A 102 0.46 -1.88 10.24
C TYR A 102 -0.38 -0.83 9.52
N ARG A 103 -1.34 -1.30 8.75
CA ARG A 103 -2.27 -0.49 7.96
C ARG A 103 -3.70 -0.72 8.49
N PRO A 104 -4.38 0.28 9.03
CA PRO A 104 -5.79 0.14 9.39
C PRO A 104 -6.64 -0.33 8.21
N TRP A 105 -7.62 -1.19 8.46
CA TRP A 105 -8.47 -1.74 7.40
C TRP A 105 -9.13 -0.65 6.52
N ARG A 106 -9.57 0.46 7.13
CA ARG A 106 -10.14 1.60 6.39
C ARG A 106 -9.20 2.15 5.30
N VAL A 107 -7.88 2.05 5.51
CA VAL A 107 -6.87 2.48 4.54
C VAL A 107 -6.75 1.46 3.40
N THR A 108 -6.78 0.15 3.70
CA THR A 108 -6.86 -0.90 2.68
C THR A 108 -8.11 -0.72 1.80
N LYS A 109 -9.25 -0.37 2.42
CA LYS A 109 -10.47 -0.05 1.67
C LYS A 109 -10.29 1.17 0.77
N ALA A 110 -9.70 2.25 1.29
CA ALA A 110 -9.44 3.46 0.52
C ALA A 110 -8.52 3.19 -0.69
N PHE A 111 -7.51 2.31 -0.54
CA PHE A 111 -6.65 1.87 -1.63
C PHE A 111 -7.45 1.13 -2.69
N TRP A 112 -8.26 0.16 -2.26
CA TRP A 112 -9.12 -0.59 -3.16
C TRP A 112 -10.07 0.32 -3.94
N ASP A 113 -10.77 1.23 -3.26
CA ASP A 113 -11.75 2.10 -3.87
C ASP A 113 -11.13 3.06 -4.91
N ALA A 114 -9.90 3.52 -4.65
CA ALA A 114 -9.17 4.44 -5.54
C ALA A 114 -8.46 3.75 -6.71
N THR A 115 -8.20 2.44 -6.63
CA THR A 115 -7.47 1.71 -7.66
C THR A 115 -8.39 1.38 -8.84
N PRO A 116 -7.97 1.62 -10.11
CA PRO A 116 -8.70 1.20 -11.30
C PRO A 116 -8.92 -0.31 -11.34
N GLU A 117 -9.98 -0.76 -12.02
CA GLU A 117 -10.38 -2.19 -12.03
C GLU A 117 -9.27 -3.09 -12.59
N ASP A 118 -8.59 -2.65 -13.65
CA ASP A 118 -7.48 -3.35 -14.30
C ASP A 118 -6.18 -3.38 -13.47
N LYS A 119 -6.15 -2.72 -12.30
CA LYS A 119 -5.02 -2.66 -11.36
C LYS A 119 -5.34 -3.27 -9.99
N LYS A 120 -6.54 -3.83 -9.80
CA LYS A 120 -6.98 -4.38 -8.51
C LYS A 120 -6.09 -5.51 -7.99
N GLU A 121 -5.37 -6.19 -8.84
CA GLU A 121 -4.42 -7.23 -8.45
C GLU A 121 -3.25 -6.72 -7.58
N PHE A 122 -2.91 -5.42 -7.70
CA PHE A 122 -1.83 -4.81 -6.92
C PHE A 122 -2.25 -4.35 -5.52
N VAL A 123 -3.53 -4.39 -5.20
CA VAL A 123 -4.08 -3.97 -3.90
C VAL A 123 -4.87 -5.08 -3.23
N ALA A 124 -4.78 -5.16 -1.91
CA ALA A 124 -5.53 -6.16 -1.16
C ALA A 124 -7.04 -5.90 -1.22
N ASN A 125 -7.83 -6.95 -1.52
CA ASN A 125 -9.28 -6.86 -1.47
C ASN A 125 -9.74 -6.71 0.00
N PRO A 126 -10.44 -5.61 0.36
CA PRO A 126 -10.86 -5.36 1.74
C PRO A 126 -11.84 -6.42 2.29
N LYS A 127 -12.54 -7.17 1.44
CA LYS A 127 -13.38 -8.30 1.85
C LYS A 127 -12.59 -9.42 2.54
N ASN A 128 -11.32 -9.60 2.12
CA ASN A 128 -10.43 -10.62 2.66
C ASN A 128 -9.49 -10.07 3.74
N GLY A 129 -9.45 -8.75 3.89
CA GLY A 129 -8.45 -8.06 4.68
C GLY A 129 -7.04 -8.16 4.08
N SER A 130 -6.07 -7.65 4.81
CA SER A 130 -4.65 -7.63 4.41
C SER A 130 -3.77 -8.13 5.57
N ARG A 131 -2.59 -8.66 5.26
CA ARG A 131 -1.56 -8.93 6.27
C ARG A 131 -1.10 -7.65 6.97
N HIS A 132 -1.13 -6.51 6.28
CA HIS A 132 -0.89 -5.19 6.87
C HIS A 132 -1.92 -4.84 7.94
N ASN A 133 -3.20 -5.21 7.76
CA ASN A 133 -4.23 -4.97 8.78
C ASN A 133 -3.97 -5.73 10.08
N ARG A 134 -3.18 -6.80 10.03
CA ARG A 134 -2.79 -7.61 11.19
C ARG A 134 -1.42 -7.20 11.75
N GLY A 135 -0.73 -6.22 11.14
CA GLY A 135 0.63 -5.84 11.51
C GLY A 135 1.68 -6.92 11.21
N CYS A 136 1.42 -7.78 10.21
CA CYS A 136 2.28 -8.91 9.83
C CYS A 136 2.87 -8.77 8.42
N ALA A 137 2.78 -7.60 7.82
CA ALA A 137 3.42 -7.26 6.56
C ALA A 137 4.06 -5.88 6.65
N VAL A 138 5.11 -5.67 5.86
CA VAL A 138 5.85 -4.42 5.75
C VAL A 138 6.16 -4.16 4.28
N ASP A 139 5.97 -2.92 3.84
CA ASP A 139 6.49 -2.44 2.56
C ASP A 139 7.85 -1.83 2.82
N VAL A 140 8.89 -2.38 2.19
CA VAL A 140 10.28 -2.07 2.51
C VAL A 140 11.13 -1.99 1.25
N SER A 141 12.10 -1.08 1.27
CA SER A 141 13.22 -0.99 0.36
C SER A 141 14.52 -0.99 1.15
N LEU A 142 15.62 -0.79 0.46
CA LEU A 142 16.94 -0.68 1.04
C LEU A 142 17.47 0.74 0.89
N TYR A 143 18.34 1.17 1.81
CA TYR A 143 19.21 2.32 1.58
C TYR A 143 20.67 1.91 1.69
N ASP A 144 21.50 2.49 0.85
CA ASP A 144 22.93 2.30 0.87
C ASP A 144 23.56 2.98 2.09
N LEU A 145 24.32 2.25 2.89
CA LEU A 145 24.88 2.74 4.16
C LEU A 145 25.97 3.80 3.94
N ALA A 146 26.70 3.75 2.82
CA ALA A 146 27.78 4.71 2.54
C ALA A 146 27.23 6.06 2.10
N THR A 147 26.14 6.06 1.31
CA THR A 147 25.56 7.28 0.73
C THR A 147 24.32 7.76 1.46
N GLY A 148 23.66 6.90 2.23
CA GLY A 148 22.39 7.15 2.88
C GLY A 148 21.19 7.25 1.94
N LYS A 149 21.36 7.01 0.63
CA LYS A 149 20.33 7.11 -0.41
C LYS A 149 19.58 5.78 -0.56
N GLU A 150 18.31 5.86 -0.98
CA GLU A 150 17.55 4.69 -1.38
C GLU A 150 18.26 3.92 -2.49
N ALA A 151 18.29 2.60 -2.38
CA ALA A 151 18.84 1.72 -3.37
C ALA A 151 17.89 1.56 -4.56
N ASP A 152 18.41 1.66 -5.77
CA ASP A 152 17.61 1.45 -6.98
C ASP A 152 17.24 -0.03 -7.12
N MET A 153 15.93 -0.33 -6.98
CA MET A 153 15.34 -1.67 -7.10
C MET A 153 14.69 -1.91 -8.47
N GLY A 154 14.81 -0.96 -9.41
CA GLY A 154 14.26 -1.05 -10.76
C GLY A 154 12.78 -0.69 -10.89
N GLY A 155 12.07 -0.50 -9.81
CA GLY A 155 10.67 -0.03 -9.77
C GLY A 155 10.49 1.08 -8.75
N ALA A 156 9.47 1.88 -8.92
CA ALA A 156 9.08 2.90 -7.95
C ALA A 156 8.16 2.33 -6.87
N TYR A 157 8.09 3.00 -5.72
CA TYR A 157 7.09 2.70 -4.70
C TYR A 157 5.68 2.94 -5.28
N ASP A 158 4.73 2.07 -4.96
CA ASP A 158 3.35 2.07 -5.50
C ASP A 158 3.26 1.90 -7.03
N GLU A 159 4.31 1.44 -7.71
CA GLU A 159 4.26 1.17 -9.14
C GLU A 159 3.39 -0.06 -9.42
N MET A 160 2.21 0.15 -10.02
CA MET A 160 1.26 -0.90 -10.39
C MET A 160 1.58 -1.43 -11.80
N SER A 161 2.70 -2.12 -11.94
CA SER A 161 3.19 -2.69 -13.21
C SER A 161 3.86 -4.06 -13.00
N GLU A 162 4.28 -4.68 -14.08
CA GLU A 162 5.03 -5.96 -14.04
C GLU A 162 6.29 -5.90 -13.16
N LYS A 163 6.89 -4.71 -12.96
CA LYS A 163 8.05 -4.53 -12.09
C LYS A 163 7.76 -4.82 -10.62
N SER A 164 6.49 -4.80 -10.21
CA SER A 164 6.07 -5.14 -8.85
C SER A 164 6.01 -6.65 -8.60
N TYR A 165 6.07 -7.47 -9.64
CA TYR A 165 6.11 -8.91 -9.47
C TYR A 165 7.48 -9.40 -8.99
N VAL A 166 7.49 -10.36 -8.06
CA VAL A 166 8.71 -11.05 -7.59
C VAL A 166 9.44 -11.75 -8.76
N THR A 167 8.69 -12.18 -9.76
CA THR A 167 9.20 -12.89 -10.95
C THR A 167 9.75 -11.97 -12.03
N TRP A 168 9.65 -10.64 -11.87
CA TRP A 168 10.16 -9.70 -12.87
C TRP A 168 11.68 -9.81 -13.06
N LYS A 169 12.12 -9.88 -14.32
CA LYS A 169 13.52 -10.06 -14.73
C LYS A 169 14.05 -8.94 -15.63
N GLY A 170 13.26 -7.89 -15.85
CA GLY A 170 13.59 -6.78 -16.76
C GLY A 170 14.59 -5.74 -16.21
N GLY A 171 15.06 -5.91 -14.97
CA GLY A 171 16.02 -5.00 -14.34
C GLY A 171 17.47 -5.24 -14.76
N THR A 172 18.38 -4.30 -14.38
CA THR A 172 19.82 -4.53 -14.46
C THR A 172 20.25 -5.66 -13.51
N LYS A 173 21.45 -6.20 -13.71
CA LYS A 173 22.01 -7.23 -12.79
C LYS A 173 22.06 -6.73 -11.35
N GLU A 174 22.43 -5.48 -11.16
CA GLU A 174 22.52 -4.84 -9.83
C GLU A 174 21.17 -4.64 -9.18
N GLN A 175 20.15 -4.24 -9.93
CA GLN A 175 18.77 -4.11 -9.45
C GLN A 175 18.21 -5.47 -9.01
N LEU A 176 18.37 -6.50 -9.86
CA LEU A 176 17.92 -7.85 -9.55
C LEU A 176 18.67 -8.44 -8.35
N ALA A 177 19.98 -8.25 -8.27
CA ALA A 177 20.78 -8.71 -7.12
C ALA A 177 20.34 -8.05 -5.80
N ARG A 178 19.94 -6.76 -5.81
CA ARG A 178 19.41 -6.08 -4.64
C ARG A 178 18.03 -6.61 -4.23
N ARG A 179 17.20 -6.99 -5.20
CA ARG A 179 15.87 -7.57 -4.93
C ARG A 179 15.95 -8.98 -4.33
N ASP A 180 17.05 -9.68 -4.58
CA ASP A 180 17.29 -11.05 -4.08
C ASP A 180 17.99 -11.07 -2.70
N LEU A 181 18.31 -9.90 -2.09
CA LEU A 181 18.88 -9.76 -0.75
C LEU A 181 17.89 -10.06 0.34
#